data_938697bddf81792850593a4360cf5321
#
_entry.id   938697bddf81792850593a4360cf5321
#
_cell.length_a   1.000
_cell.length_b   1.000
_cell.length_c   1.000
_cell.angle_alpha   90.00
_cell.angle_beta   90.00
_cell.angle_gamma   90.00
#
_symmetry.space_group_name_H-M   'P 1'
#
loop_
_entity.id
_entity.type
_entity.pdbx_description
1 polymer ?
#
loop_
_entity_poly.entity_id
_entity_poly.type
_entity_poly.pdbx_seq_one_letter_code
_entity_poly.pdbx_strand_id
1 'polypeptide(L)'
;MKKGLLIISCIAATTLLVGCRGGRGRGSSTSGDTPSNTVTPGTSNSGNTGSKPTGQSSNTSITPEEKGSTTVLIYMCGSDLESGGDYGIEYGGLATSDIQEMVTVIGQPSDVNIVIETGGASQWESTFNISSSKLGRYHIRSNALVKDEEITYASMGLASTLKDFLVWGMTKYPADKTALIFWNHGNGMQGCCFDEKKNDDHLLNSEIQTALSGAFNELGRTDKLEWIGYDCCLMQIQDIAETNSAFANYMIASQESESGYGWDYDTWVDDLYAGKTTEQVLTAIVDGFIQDNGGANLESYEYQGETYAADQTLSWLDLSKANQYMVAWENMANQLKSKITSSNKSSWNTLVDSAKHFAGDDYAQVGIFDAKDFVNKLAANSTFNPGSTYTNAVLSAHSALVKYNVAQKGAGNAFGLSLFYDIEGQAGRDDCYTDDDTNFTNWKYIVDNYGGFSGGWW
;
A
#
# COMPACT_ATOMS: atom_id res chain seq x y z
N MET A 1 19.45 4.58 24.94
CA MET A 1 18.84 3.61 25.88
C MET A 1 18.40 2.44 25.04
N LYS A 2 18.79 1.20 25.33
CA LYS A 2 18.37 0.04 24.55
C LYS A 2 16.84 -0.07 24.63
N LYS A 3 16.13 0.14 23.50
CA LYS A 3 14.70 -0.18 23.38
C LYS A 3 14.56 -1.67 23.70
N GLY A 4 13.86 -2.00 24.78
CA GLY A 4 13.55 -3.40 25.11
C GLY A 4 12.70 -3.95 23.98
N LEU A 5 13.06 -5.13 23.50
CA LEU A 5 12.37 -5.86 22.44
C LEU A 5 10.91 -6.13 22.86
N LEU A 6 10.02 -5.21 22.56
CA LEU A 6 8.59 -5.42 22.63
C LEU A 6 8.11 -5.58 21.18
N ILE A 7 8.21 -6.79 20.67
CA ILE A 7 7.68 -7.15 19.37
C ILE A 7 6.16 -7.25 19.54
N ILE A 8 5.47 -6.15 19.31
CA ILE A 8 4.04 -6.18 19.06
C ILE A 8 3.90 -6.52 17.56
N SER A 9 3.93 -7.80 17.23
CA SER A 9 3.40 -8.26 15.96
C SER A 9 1.98 -7.70 15.85
N CYS A 10 1.58 -7.22 14.67
CA CYS A 10 0.20 -6.80 14.39
C CYS A 10 -0.79 -7.96 14.53
N ILE A 11 -0.87 -8.60 15.71
CA ILE A 11 -1.90 -9.58 16.06
C ILE A 11 -3.27 -8.88 16.21
N ALA A 12 -3.31 -7.54 16.27
CA ALA A 12 -4.56 -6.77 16.23
C ALA A 12 -5.20 -6.68 14.84
N ALA A 13 -4.49 -7.05 13.76
CA ALA A 13 -5.06 -7.10 12.41
C ALA A 13 -6.14 -8.18 12.23
N THR A 14 -6.22 -9.18 13.13
CA THR A 14 -7.22 -10.25 13.04
C THR A 14 -8.66 -9.82 13.27
N THR A 15 -8.90 -8.62 13.81
CA THR A 15 -10.28 -8.08 13.97
C THR A 15 -10.68 -7.12 12.83
N LEU A 16 -9.75 -6.58 12.04
CA LEU A 16 -10.03 -5.69 10.91
C LEU A 16 -10.42 -6.43 9.62
N LEU A 17 -10.13 -7.72 9.50
CA LEU A 17 -10.46 -8.55 8.33
C LEU A 17 -11.95 -8.83 8.13
N VAL A 18 -12.84 -8.37 9.01
CA VAL A 18 -14.31 -8.58 8.91
C VAL A 18 -15.02 -7.38 8.25
N GLY A 19 -14.33 -6.31 7.86
CA GLY A 19 -14.89 -5.01 7.48
C GLY A 19 -15.36 -4.83 6.04
N CYS A 20 -15.02 -5.67 5.06
CA CYS A 20 -15.53 -5.55 3.68
C CYS A 20 -16.93 -6.17 3.50
N ARG A 21 -17.88 -5.93 4.42
CA ARG A 21 -19.31 -6.14 4.17
C ARG A 21 -19.97 -4.81 3.91
N GLY A 22 -20.01 -4.41 2.65
CA GLY A 22 -20.86 -3.32 2.16
C GLY A 22 -22.33 -3.56 2.48
N GLY A 23 -22.76 -3.13 3.65
CA GLY A 23 -24.16 -3.14 4.07
C GLY A 23 -24.95 -2.03 3.41
N ARG A 24 -25.35 -2.15 2.14
CA ARG A 24 -26.50 -1.40 1.64
C ARG A 24 -27.75 -2.00 2.27
N GLY A 25 -28.16 -1.48 3.42
CA GLY A 25 -29.43 -1.76 4.05
C GLY A 25 -30.59 -1.30 3.17
N ARG A 26 -31.18 -2.23 2.42
CA ARG A 26 -32.54 -2.06 1.90
C ARG A 26 -33.52 -2.39 3.01
N GLY A 27 -34.14 -1.37 3.58
CA GLY A 27 -35.29 -1.53 4.47
C GLY A 27 -36.42 -2.22 3.73
N SER A 28 -36.81 -3.37 4.25
CA SER A 28 -38.05 -4.09 3.87
C SER A 28 -39.21 -3.47 4.63
N SER A 29 -40.16 -2.86 3.92
CA SER A 29 -41.52 -2.71 4.42
C SER A 29 -42.46 -3.38 3.43
N THR A 30 -43.12 -4.42 3.92
CA THR A 30 -44.25 -5.15 3.28
C THR A 30 -45.50 -4.31 3.27
N SER A 31 -46.18 -4.21 2.14
CA SER A 31 -47.58 -4.53 1.91
C SER A 31 -48.14 -3.88 0.64
N GLY A 32 -48.62 -4.67 -0.28
CA GLY A 32 -49.99 -4.78 -0.79
C GLY A 32 -50.43 -3.76 -1.87
N ASP A 33 -50.82 -4.40 -2.99
CA ASP A 33 -51.81 -3.97 -3.96
C ASP A 33 -51.38 -3.29 -5.27
N THR A 34 -51.50 -4.09 -6.33
CA THR A 34 -51.67 -3.69 -7.74
C THR A 34 -53.06 -3.09 -7.96
N PRO A 35 -53.30 -2.20 -8.98
CA PRO A 35 -53.36 -2.64 -10.36
C PRO A 35 -52.89 -1.63 -11.45
N SER A 36 -52.70 -2.23 -12.59
CA SER A 36 -52.41 -1.76 -13.95
C SER A 36 -53.00 -0.39 -14.38
N ASN A 37 -52.18 0.37 -15.18
CA ASN A 37 -52.69 0.90 -16.47
C ASN A 37 -51.53 1.46 -17.33
N THR A 38 -51.50 0.98 -18.54
CA THR A 38 -50.82 1.47 -19.73
C THR A 38 -51.24 2.88 -20.12
N VAL A 39 -50.32 3.76 -20.58
CA VAL A 39 -50.48 4.69 -21.73
C VAL A 39 -49.09 5.23 -22.18
N THR A 40 -48.91 5.32 -23.46
CA THR A 40 -47.79 5.69 -24.33
C THR A 40 -47.70 7.24 -24.55
N PRO A 41 -46.72 7.77 -25.35
CA PRO A 41 -45.85 8.87 -24.97
C PRO A 41 -46.26 10.25 -25.47
N GLY A 42 -45.74 11.28 -24.83
CA GLY A 42 -45.91 12.67 -25.26
C GLY A 42 -44.63 13.46 -25.05
N THR A 43 -44.09 13.93 -26.16
CA THR A 43 -43.03 14.93 -26.25
C THR A 43 -43.46 16.31 -25.75
N SER A 44 -42.67 16.97 -24.94
CA SER A 44 -42.48 18.41 -25.01
C SER A 44 -41.28 18.92 -24.16
N ASN A 45 -40.57 19.77 -24.82
CA ASN A 45 -39.44 20.57 -24.47
C ASN A 45 -39.81 21.67 -23.42
N SER A 46 -39.02 21.83 -22.37
CA SER A 46 -38.72 23.20 -21.86
C SER A 46 -37.59 23.14 -20.81
N GLY A 47 -36.63 24.01 -20.98
CA GLY A 47 -35.45 24.13 -20.15
C GLY A 47 -35.78 24.57 -18.73
N ASN A 48 -34.98 24.00 -17.84
CA ASN A 48 -34.77 24.61 -16.52
C ASN A 48 -33.29 24.54 -16.19
N THR A 49 -32.68 25.70 -16.16
CA THR A 49 -31.30 25.92 -15.73
C THR A 49 -31.18 25.68 -14.23
N GLY A 50 -30.86 24.44 -13.86
CA GLY A 50 -30.47 24.10 -12.51
C GLY A 50 -29.00 24.45 -12.29
N SER A 51 -28.73 25.46 -11.48
CA SER A 51 -27.41 25.87 -11.04
C SER A 51 -26.72 24.71 -10.31
N LYS A 52 -25.59 24.28 -10.90
CA LYS A 52 -24.59 23.40 -10.30
C LYS A 52 -24.12 24.04 -8.98
N PRO A 53 -24.02 23.31 -7.85
CA PRO A 53 -23.34 23.83 -6.67
C PRO A 53 -21.88 24.05 -7.01
N THR A 54 -21.48 25.29 -7.11
CA THR A 54 -20.06 25.68 -7.14
C THR A 54 -19.51 25.41 -5.74
N GLY A 55 -18.76 24.29 -5.59
CA GLY A 55 -17.88 24.11 -4.47
C GLY A 55 -16.95 25.32 -4.40
N GLN A 56 -17.01 26.07 -3.33
CA GLN A 56 -16.06 27.13 -3.03
C GLN A 56 -14.70 26.46 -2.81
N SER A 57 -13.91 26.38 -3.87
CA SER A 57 -12.47 26.29 -3.75
C SER A 57 -12.00 27.59 -3.10
N SER A 58 -11.56 27.52 -1.86
CA SER A 58 -10.84 28.61 -1.22
C SER A 58 -9.50 28.75 -1.97
N ASN A 59 -9.45 29.64 -2.94
CA ASN A 59 -8.22 30.04 -3.64
C ASN A 59 -7.33 30.82 -2.68
N THR A 60 -6.80 30.19 -1.64
CA THR A 60 -5.60 30.65 -0.97
C THR A 60 -4.44 30.28 -1.91
N SER A 61 -3.84 31.27 -2.57
CA SER A 61 -2.65 31.04 -3.39
C SER A 61 -1.54 30.48 -2.49
N ILE A 62 -1.14 29.21 -2.76
CA ILE A 62 0.00 28.60 -2.10
C ILE A 62 1.24 29.40 -2.51
N THR A 63 2.00 29.90 -1.52
CA THR A 63 3.29 30.54 -1.78
C THR A 63 4.36 29.45 -1.76
N PRO A 64 5.02 29.17 -2.90
CA PRO A 64 6.07 28.16 -2.93
C PRO A 64 7.30 28.61 -2.12
N GLU A 65 7.94 27.65 -1.47
CA GLU A 65 9.31 27.79 -0.96
C GLU A 65 10.33 27.80 -2.13
N GLU A 66 11.58 28.10 -1.83
CA GLU A 66 12.64 27.93 -2.82
C GLU A 66 12.74 26.46 -3.25
N LYS A 67 13.02 26.23 -4.53
CA LYS A 67 13.12 24.87 -5.07
C LYS A 67 14.28 24.12 -4.42
N GLY A 68 13.96 23.00 -3.79
CA GLY A 68 14.92 22.11 -3.14
C GLY A 68 15.54 21.08 -4.08
N SER A 69 16.49 20.32 -3.54
CA SER A 69 17.04 19.12 -4.18
C SER A 69 16.08 17.94 -4.01
N THR A 70 15.50 17.78 -2.81
CA THR A 70 14.62 16.66 -2.49
C THR A 70 13.46 17.08 -1.57
N THR A 71 12.27 16.61 -1.90
CA THR A 71 11.09 16.66 -1.02
C THR A 71 10.53 15.27 -0.80
N VAL A 72 10.43 14.85 0.46
CA VAL A 72 9.75 13.61 0.86
C VAL A 72 8.38 13.98 1.42
N LEU A 73 7.32 13.49 0.78
CA LEU A 73 5.94 13.64 1.20
C LEU A 73 5.53 12.39 1.98
N ILE A 74 5.01 12.55 3.20
CA ILE A 74 4.57 11.44 4.04
C ILE A 74 3.07 11.59 4.28
N TYR A 75 2.26 10.66 3.76
CA TYR A 75 0.83 10.56 3.99
C TYR A 75 0.60 9.68 5.21
N MET A 76 0.53 10.32 6.39
CA MET A 76 0.55 9.65 7.70
C MET A 76 -0.86 9.53 8.25
N CYS A 77 -1.54 8.42 7.90
CA CYS A 77 -2.84 8.06 8.43
C CYS A 77 -2.66 7.36 9.80
N GLY A 78 -2.73 8.09 10.90
CA GLY A 78 -2.38 7.59 12.24
C GLY A 78 -3.21 6.39 12.69
N SER A 79 -4.54 6.42 12.46
CA SER A 79 -5.46 5.33 12.82
C SER A 79 -5.28 4.85 14.28
N ASP A 80 -5.57 3.59 14.54
CA ASP A 80 -5.35 2.93 15.81
C ASP A 80 -3.86 2.72 16.17
N LEU A 81 -2.96 2.75 15.18
CA LEU A 81 -1.51 2.74 15.42
C LEU A 81 -1.06 3.99 16.20
N GLU A 82 -1.72 5.13 16.00
CA GLU A 82 -1.46 6.35 16.77
C GLU A 82 -2.38 6.45 17.98
N SER A 83 -3.67 6.16 17.86
CA SER A 83 -4.63 6.34 18.95
C SER A 83 -4.59 5.22 20.00
N GLY A 84 -4.03 4.06 19.66
CA GLY A 84 -4.09 2.83 20.46
C GLY A 84 -5.42 2.10 20.34
N GLY A 85 -6.35 2.58 19.51
CA GLY A 85 -7.66 1.96 19.28
C GLY A 85 -8.43 1.69 20.57
N ASP A 86 -9.00 0.52 20.67
CA ASP A 86 -9.77 0.07 21.85
C ASP A 86 -8.86 -0.18 23.10
N TYR A 87 -7.54 -0.28 22.91
CA TYR A 87 -6.59 -0.51 24.00
C TYR A 87 -6.13 0.77 24.68
N GLY A 88 -6.33 1.93 24.05
CA GLY A 88 -5.98 3.26 24.54
C GLY A 88 -4.58 3.73 24.17
N ILE A 89 -4.34 5.04 24.32
CA ILE A 89 -3.16 5.75 23.84
C ILE A 89 -1.82 5.18 24.34
N GLU A 90 -1.81 4.49 25.48
CA GLU A 90 -0.62 3.82 25.99
C GLU A 90 -0.10 2.66 25.13
N TYR A 91 -0.91 2.19 24.19
CA TYR A 91 -0.56 1.19 23.17
C TYR A 91 -0.42 1.80 21.77
N GLY A 92 -0.64 3.12 21.63
CA GLY A 92 -0.52 3.90 20.41
C GLY A 92 0.76 4.75 20.38
N GLY A 93 0.66 5.89 19.68
CA GLY A 93 1.75 6.86 19.58
C GLY A 93 2.83 6.48 18.58
N LEU A 94 2.57 5.50 17.69
CA LEU A 94 3.58 5.01 16.75
C LEU A 94 3.92 6.05 15.69
N ALA A 95 2.92 6.74 15.12
CA ALA A 95 3.16 7.84 14.20
C ALA A 95 3.91 9.01 14.87
N THR A 96 3.58 9.32 16.13
CA THR A 96 4.28 10.32 16.92
C THR A 96 5.74 9.90 17.18
N SER A 97 6.02 8.59 17.38
CA SER A 97 7.38 8.08 17.54
C SER A 97 8.22 8.31 16.29
N ASP A 98 7.68 8.00 15.10
CA ASP A 98 8.41 8.15 13.84
C ASP A 98 8.63 9.62 13.48
N ILE A 99 7.65 10.48 13.78
CA ILE A 99 7.86 11.94 13.69
C ILE A 99 9.00 12.37 14.62
N GLN A 100 9.06 11.83 15.85
CA GLN A 100 10.13 12.14 16.81
C GLN A 100 11.50 11.67 16.30
N GLU A 101 11.59 10.50 15.67
CA GLU A 101 12.82 10.02 15.03
C GLU A 101 13.30 11.03 13.99
N MET A 102 12.45 11.41 13.03
CA MET A 102 12.78 12.41 12.00
C MET A 102 13.20 13.76 12.58
N VAL A 103 12.54 14.22 13.63
CA VAL A 103 12.83 15.51 14.30
C VAL A 103 14.19 15.48 15.04
N THR A 104 14.66 14.32 15.49
CA THR A 104 15.93 14.20 16.20
C THR A 104 17.16 14.23 15.29
N VAL A 105 17.00 13.96 13.99
CA VAL A 105 18.12 13.99 13.04
C VAL A 105 18.60 15.44 12.84
N ILE A 106 19.88 15.65 13.09
CA ILE A 106 20.52 16.98 13.01
C ILE A 106 21.13 17.21 11.62
N GLY A 107 21.37 18.47 11.29
CA GLY A 107 22.13 18.82 10.08
C GLY A 107 21.28 18.86 8.80
N GLN A 108 19.96 19.00 8.92
CA GLN A 108 19.06 19.12 7.76
C GLN A 108 19.55 20.17 6.78
N PRO A 109 19.83 19.83 5.50
CA PRO A 109 20.13 20.78 4.46
C PRO A 109 18.92 21.69 4.19
N SER A 110 19.18 22.95 3.81
CA SER A 110 18.11 23.91 3.54
C SER A 110 17.26 23.55 2.31
N ASP A 111 17.79 22.73 1.42
CA ASP A 111 17.19 22.28 0.17
C ASP A 111 16.57 20.87 0.24
N VAL A 112 16.52 20.25 1.44
CA VAL A 112 15.83 18.99 1.70
C VAL A 112 14.60 19.24 2.59
N ASN A 113 13.43 18.81 2.12
CA ASN A 113 12.17 18.96 2.82
C ASN A 113 11.58 17.61 3.17
N ILE A 114 11.12 17.45 4.41
CA ILE A 114 10.24 16.35 4.85
C ILE A 114 8.92 17.01 5.22
N VAL A 115 7.85 16.60 4.53
CA VAL A 115 6.52 17.20 4.58
C VAL A 115 5.49 16.12 4.91
N ILE A 116 4.68 16.36 5.92
CA ILE A 116 3.80 15.34 6.50
C ILE A 116 2.35 15.86 6.48
N GLU A 117 1.41 15.06 5.97
CA GLU A 117 -0.01 15.24 6.25
C GLU A 117 -0.44 14.21 7.29
N THR A 118 -1.09 14.66 8.37
CA THR A 118 -1.56 13.83 9.48
C THR A 118 -3.07 13.81 9.56
N GLY A 119 -3.63 12.64 9.90
CA GLY A 119 -5.06 12.43 10.11
C GLY A 119 -5.33 10.99 10.52
N GLY A 120 -6.56 10.51 10.37
CA GLY A 120 -6.94 9.12 10.57
C GLY A 120 -7.14 8.69 12.02
N ALA A 121 -6.41 9.26 12.98
CA ALA A 121 -6.45 8.86 14.39
C ALA A 121 -7.53 9.61 15.18
N SER A 122 -8.21 8.90 16.07
CA SER A 122 -9.23 9.47 16.97
C SER A 122 -8.61 10.36 18.04
N GLN A 123 -7.36 10.11 18.42
CA GLN A 123 -6.53 10.94 19.27
C GLN A 123 -5.06 10.83 18.85
N TRP A 124 -4.26 11.83 19.15
CA TRP A 124 -2.82 11.87 18.94
C TRP A 124 -2.10 11.97 20.27
N GLU A 125 -0.93 11.38 20.36
CA GLU A 125 -0.03 11.58 21.47
C GLU A 125 0.32 13.07 21.60
N SER A 126 0.53 13.56 22.82
CA SER A 126 0.55 15.01 23.10
C SER A 126 1.85 15.73 22.69
N THR A 127 2.90 15.01 22.31
CA THR A 127 4.25 15.52 22.06
C THR A 127 4.27 16.69 21.06
N PHE A 128 3.54 16.58 19.96
CA PHE A 128 3.52 17.59 18.88
C PHE A 128 2.24 18.41 18.83
N ASN A 129 1.28 18.14 19.71
CA ASN A 129 -0.02 18.82 19.74
C ASN A 129 -0.73 18.78 18.38
N ILE A 130 -0.76 17.58 17.74
CA ILE A 130 -1.44 17.31 16.49
C ILE A 130 -2.95 17.21 16.77
N SER A 131 -3.77 17.80 15.89
CA SER A 131 -5.23 17.82 16.05
C SER A 131 -5.86 16.55 15.50
N SER A 132 -6.64 15.82 16.31
CA SER A 132 -7.46 14.71 15.82
C SER A 132 -8.73 15.17 15.07
N SER A 133 -9.09 16.46 15.10
CA SER A 133 -10.32 16.99 14.46
C SER A 133 -10.08 17.63 13.09
N LYS A 134 -8.83 17.70 12.64
CA LYS A 134 -8.39 18.33 11.39
C LYS A 134 -7.43 17.40 10.67
N LEU A 135 -7.25 17.61 9.37
CA LEU A 135 -6.03 17.18 8.71
C LEU A 135 -4.97 18.26 8.94
N GLY A 136 -3.82 17.86 9.44
CA GLY A 136 -2.70 18.75 9.72
C GLY A 136 -1.60 18.60 8.68
N ARG A 137 -1.07 19.72 8.18
CA ARG A 137 0.06 19.75 7.24
C ARG A 137 1.26 20.38 7.92
N TYR A 138 2.35 19.66 7.90
CA TYR A 138 3.56 20.00 8.64
C TYR A 138 4.78 19.80 7.76
N HIS A 139 5.88 20.44 8.14
CA HIS A 139 7.21 20.11 7.65
C HIS A 139 8.21 20.04 8.81
N ILE A 140 9.29 19.30 8.60
CA ILE A 140 10.38 19.25 9.57
C ILE A 140 11.39 20.34 9.23
N ARG A 141 11.72 21.18 10.20
CA ARG A 141 12.74 22.23 10.09
C ARG A 141 13.39 22.49 11.43
N SER A 142 14.74 22.55 11.43
CA SER A 142 15.53 22.89 12.60
C SER A 142 15.19 22.04 13.85
N ASN A 143 15.09 20.73 13.65
CA ASN A 143 14.74 19.76 14.69
C ASN A 143 13.37 20.02 15.33
N ALA A 144 12.41 20.49 14.56
CA ALA A 144 11.04 20.71 15.01
C ALA A 144 10.03 20.30 13.94
N LEU A 145 8.87 19.80 14.37
CA LEU A 145 7.69 19.68 13.55
C LEU A 145 7.01 21.05 13.46
N VAL A 146 7.07 21.68 12.31
CA VAL A 146 6.52 23.01 12.06
C VAL A 146 5.18 22.88 11.37
N LYS A 147 4.14 23.46 11.95
CA LYS A 147 2.80 23.47 11.35
C LYS A 147 2.74 24.48 10.21
N ASP A 148 2.34 24.00 9.02
CA ASP A 148 2.02 24.86 7.88
C ASP A 148 0.56 25.31 7.91
N GLU A 149 -0.35 24.35 8.03
CA GLU A 149 -1.79 24.62 8.08
C GLU A 149 -2.58 23.44 8.70
N GLU A 150 -3.81 23.74 9.06
CA GLU A 150 -4.82 22.73 9.37
C GLU A 150 -6.01 22.95 8.44
N ILE A 151 -6.50 21.88 7.84
CA ILE A 151 -7.65 21.92 6.94
C ILE A 151 -8.85 21.13 7.51
N THR A 152 -10.00 21.32 6.90
CA THR A 152 -11.19 20.55 7.31
C THR A 152 -10.93 19.06 7.14
N TYR A 153 -11.30 18.29 8.16
CA TYR A 153 -11.12 16.84 8.14
C TYR A 153 -11.93 16.20 7.00
N ALA A 154 -11.24 15.44 6.18
CA ALA A 154 -11.79 14.51 5.20
C ALA A 154 -11.21 13.12 5.48
N SER A 155 -11.82 12.05 4.99
CA SER A 155 -11.25 10.73 5.11
C SER A 155 -9.88 10.65 4.43
N MET A 156 -8.91 10.03 5.10
CA MET A 156 -7.62 9.70 4.50
C MET A 156 -7.69 8.48 3.57
N GLY A 157 -8.80 7.75 3.55
CA GLY A 157 -9.11 6.71 2.57
C GLY A 157 -9.63 7.23 1.23
N LEU A 158 -9.72 8.55 0.99
CA LEU A 158 -10.23 9.10 -0.25
C LEU A 158 -9.11 9.51 -1.22
N ALA A 159 -9.23 9.10 -2.48
CA ALA A 159 -8.35 9.57 -3.56
C ALA A 159 -8.24 11.11 -3.65
N SER A 160 -9.31 11.83 -3.35
CA SER A 160 -9.32 13.30 -3.36
C SER A 160 -8.46 13.90 -2.26
N THR A 161 -8.44 13.31 -1.06
CA THR A 161 -7.63 13.77 0.07
C THR A 161 -6.14 13.58 -0.25
N LEU A 162 -5.76 12.40 -0.72
CA LEU A 162 -4.39 12.14 -1.17
C LEU A 162 -3.98 13.08 -2.30
N LYS A 163 -4.83 13.26 -3.32
CA LYS A 163 -4.55 14.19 -4.41
C LYS A 163 -4.30 15.62 -3.92
N ASP A 164 -5.15 16.12 -3.02
CA ASP A 164 -5.03 17.47 -2.48
C ASP A 164 -3.72 17.66 -1.70
N PHE A 165 -3.29 16.65 -0.94
CA PHE A 165 -1.98 16.66 -0.28
C PHE A 165 -0.83 16.68 -1.28
N LEU A 166 -0.88 15.84 -2.31
CA LEU A 166 0.16 15.80 -3.36
C LEU A 166 0.29 17.13 -4.09
N VAL A 167 -0.84 17.73 -4.50
CA VAL A 167 -0.86 19.03 -5.17
C VAL A 167 -0.31 20.12 -4.25
N TRP A 168 -0.76 20.16 -3.00
CA TRP A 168 -0.29 21.14 -2.02
C TRP A 168 1.21 20.99 -1.74
N GLY A 169 1.66 19.77 -1.42
CA GLY A 169 3.05 19.51 -1.04
C GLY A 169 4.03 19.80 -2.16
N MET A 170 3.74 19.29 -3.37
CA MET A 170 4.61 19.54 -4.53
C MET A 170 4.59 21.01 -5.00
N THR A 171 3.51 21.76 -4.74
CA THR A 171 3.44 23.19 -5.04
C THR A 171 4.21 24.00 -4.00
N LYS A 172 4.02 23.69 -2.72
CA LYS A 172 4.65 24.46 -1.62
C LYS A 172 6.12 24.15 -1.47
N TYR A 173 6.52 22.90 -1.66
CA TYR A 173 7.89 22.43 -1.51
C TYR A 173 8.41 21.82 -2.84
N PRO A 174 8.57 22.63 -3.88
CA PRO A 174 9.08 22.14 -5.17
C PRO A 174 10.51 21.64 -5.01
N ALA A 175 10.85 20.53 -5.68
CA ALA A 175 12.20 19.95 -5.65
C ALA A 175 12.55 19.26 -6.96
N ASP A 176 13.84 18.96 -7.16
CA ASP A 176 14.31 18.16 -8.29
C ASP A 176 13.86 16.71 -8.18
N LYS A 177 13.84 16.17 -6.95
CA LYS A 177 13.37 14.84 -6.61
C LYS A 177 12.21 14.93 -5.62
N THR A 178 11.16 14.15 -5.86
CA THR A 178 10.04 14.04 -4.93
C THR A 178 9.80 12.57 -4.62
N ALA A 179 9.69 12.23 -3.34
CA ALA A 179 9.29 10.91 -2.87
C ALA A 179 7.93 10.98 -2.16
N LEU A 180 7.23 9.85 -2.12
CA LEU A 180 5.97 9.69 -1.39
C LEU A 180 6.04 8.46 -0.51
N ILE A 181 5.67 8.57 0.77
CA ILE A 181 5.52 7.47 1.71
C ILE A 181 4.06 7.40 2.16
N PHE A 182 3.46 6.22 2.09
CA PHE A 182 2.23 5.87 2.78
C PHE A 182 2.58 5.25 4.12
N TRP A 183 1.99 5.75 5.19
CA TRP A 183 2.22 5.30 6.55
C TRP A 183 0.92 4.87 7.21
N ASN A 184 0.72 3.61 7.47
CA ASN A 184 -0.41 3.01 8.22
C ASN A 184 -0.41 1.48 8.08
N HIS A 185 -1.56 0.84 8.36
CA HIS A 185 -1.84 -0.53 7.94
C HIS A 185 -1.85 -0.68 6.42
N GLY A 186 -1.45 -1.86 5.95
CA GLY A 186 -1.59 -2.31 4.57
C GLY A 186 -2.20 -3.71 4.52
N ASN A 187 -2.97 -3.98 3.47
CA ASN A 187 -3.65 -5.26 3.26
C ASN A 187 -3.55 -5.72 1.79
N GLY A 188 -2.37 -5.55 1.21
CA GLY A 188 -2.07 -6.00 -0.14
C GLY A 188 -2.98 -5.40 -1.21
N MET A 189 -3.67 -6.25 -1.99
CA MET A 189 -4.59 -5.77 -3.01
C MET A 189 -5.83 -5.06 -2.44
N GLN A 190 -6.11 -5.20 -1.17
CA GLN A 190 -7.17 -4.46 -0.48
C GLN A 190 -6.76 -3.03 -0.09
N GLY A 191 -5.52 -2.62 -0.37
CA GLY A 191 -5.08 -1.24 -0.20
C GLY A 191 -4.42 -0.93 1.14
N CYS A 192 -4.35 0.37 1.50
CA CYS A 192 -3.67 0.86 2.70
C CYS A 192 -4.30 2.15 3.24
N CYS A 193 -3.77 2.67 4.35
CA CYS A 193 -4.20 3.93 4.96
C CYS A 193 -5.66 3.90 5.46
N PHE A 194 -5.93 3.01 6.41
CA PHE A 194 -7.25 2.81 7.03
C PHE A 194 -7.53 3.91 8.04
N ASP A 195 -8.59 4.70 7.81
CA ASP A 195 -9.00 5.83 8.67
C ASP A 195 -10.03 5.36 9.71
N GLU A 196 -9.60 5.10 10.95
CA GLU A 196 -10.50 4.63 12.03
C GLU A 196 -11.66 5.58 12.31
N LYS A 197 -11.52 6.89 12.03
CA LYS A 197 -12.55 7.90 12.23
C LYS A 197 -13.63 7.88 11.15
N LYS A 198 -13.41 7.10 10.08
CA LYS A 198 -14.28 6.97 8.92
C LYS A 198 -14.71 5.53 8.66
N ASN A 199 -14.81 4.72 9.73
CA ASN A 199 -15.15 3.30 9.67
C ASN A 199 -14.18 2.52 8.79
N ASP A 200 -12.88 2.75 8.97
CA ASP A 200 -11.80 2.11 8.25
C ASP A 200 -11.84 2.29 6.73
N ASP A 201 -12.42 3.44 6.29
CA ASP A 201 -12.30 3.87 4.90
C ASP A 201 -10.82 3.99 4.53
N HIS A 202 -10.41 3.41 3.41
CA HIS A 202 -9.00 3.24 3.07
C HIS A 202 -8.75 3.42 1.58
N LEU A 203 -7.51 3.71 1.22
CA LEU A 203 -7.09 3.88 -0.16
C LEU A 203 -6.96 2.53 -0.87
N LEU A 204 -7.83 2.27 -1.84
CA LEU A 204 -7.62 1.20 -2.81
C LEU A 204 -6.47 1.54 -3.77
N ASN A 205 -5.84 0.53 -4.39
CA ASN A 205 -4.77 0.75 -5.35
C ASN A 205 -5.21 1.59 -6.56
N SER A 206 -6.43 1.41 -7.05
CA SER A 206 -7.06 2.23 -8.08
C SER A 206 -7.29 3.69 -7.65
N GLU A 207 -7.57 3.93 -6.38
CA GLU A 207 -7.70 5.28 -5.82
C GLU A 207 -6.36 5.99 -5.69
N ILE A 208 -5.30 5.26 -5.30
CA ILE A 208 -3.92 5.79 -5.32
C ILE A 208 -3.53 6.22 -6.74
N GLN A 209 -3.80 5.39 -7.76
CA GLN A 209 -3.57 5.77 -9.15
C GLN A 209 -4.38 7.00 -9.58
N THR A 210 -5.65 7.06 -9.19
CA THR A 210 -6.53 8.20 -9.47
C THR A 210 -5.98 9.47 -8.84
N ALA A 211 -5.52 9.42 -7.60
CA ALA A 211 -4.93 10.56 -6.91
C ALA A 211 -3.63 11.03 -7.57
N LEU A 212 -2.72 10.11 -7.89
CA LEU A 212 -1.45 10.41 -8.56
C LEU A 212 -1.68 11.00 -9.96
N SER A 213 -2.53 10.36 -10.77
CA SER A 213 -2.89 10.86 -12.10
C SER A 213 -3.52 12.25 -12.02
N GLY A 214 -4.45 12.45 -11.07
CA GLY A 214 -5.11 13.72 -10.86
C GLY A 214 -4.15 14.82 -10.42
N ALA A 215 -3.21 14.53 -9.51
CA ALA A 215 -2.21 15.48 -9.06
C ALA A 215 -1.21 15.84 -10.18
N PHE A 216 -0.71 14.85 -10.92
CA PHE A 216 0.21 15.08 -12.04
C PHE A 216 -0.43 15.92 -13.14
N ASN A 217 -1.70 15.63 -13.48
CA ASN A 217 -2.46 16.39 -14.46
C ASN A 217 -2.67 17.85 -14.00
N GLU A 218 -3.05 18.07 -12.74
CA GLU A 218 -3.30 19.41 -12.18
C GLU A 218 -2.01 20.26 -12.16
N LEU A 219 -0.88 19.62 -11.81
CA LEU A 219 0.44 20.29 -11.78
C LEU A 219 1.11 20.41 -13.16
N GLY A 220 0.57 19.76 -14.20
CA GLY A 220 1.24 19.61 -15.48
C GLY A 220 2.57 18.86 -15.39
N ARG A 221 2.68 17.95 -14.41
CA ARG A 221 3.91 17.20 -14.13
C ARG A 221 4.07 16.06 -15.14
N THR A 222 5.25 15.96 -15.72
CA THR A 222 5.65 14.88 -16.63
C THR A 222 6.74 14.00 -16.03
N ASP A 223 7.47 14.51 -15.06
CA ASP A 223 8.55 13.78 -14.39
C ASP A 223 7.95 12.89 -13.28
N LYS A 224 8.45 11.67 -13.18
CA LYS A 224 8.05 10.73 -12.15
C LYS A 224 8.52 11.17 -10.76
N LEU A 225 7.86 10.65 -9.73
CA LEU A 225 8.41 10.64 -8.38
C LEU A 225 9.72 9.85 -8.39
N GLU A 226 10.64 10.25 -7.53
CA GLU A 226 11.88 9.49 -7.39
C GLU A 226 11.60 8.08 -6.83
N TRP A 227 10.77 8.00 -5.79
CA TRP A 227 10.30 6.72 -5.29
C TRP A 227 8.95 6.84 -4.57
N ILE A 228 8.24 5.71 -4.49
CA ILE A 228 7.05 5.51 -3.65
C ILE A 228 7.39 4.45 -2.62
N GLY A 229 7.10 4.72 -1.36
CA GLY A 229 7.27 3.81 -0.25
C GLY A 229 5.96 3.49 0.45
N TYR A 230 5.85 2.27 0.94
CA TYR A 230 4.75 1.80 1.77
C TYR A 230 5.33 1.30 3.08
N ASP A 231 5.32 2.14 4.10
CA ASP A 231 5.50 1.76 5.50
C ASP A 231 4.17 1.19 5.98
N CYS A 232 3.86 0.03 5.40
CA CYS A 232 2.56 -0.65 5.45
C CYS A 232 2.75 -2.13 5.14
N CYS A 233 2.04 -2.99 5.86
CA CYS A 233 2.06 -4.43 5.66
C CYS A 233 1.70 -4.83 4.22
N LEU A 234 2.36 -5.87 3.65
CA LEU A 234 1.89 -6.66 2.51
C LEU A 234 1.84 -5.93 1.15
N MET A 235 2.42 -4.74 1.00
CA MET A 235 2.25 -3.92 -0.20
C MET A 235 3.23 -4.26 -1.34
N GLN A 236 4.22 -5.16 -1.15
CA GLN A 236 5.20 -5.48 -2.20
C GLN A 236 4.66 -6.52 -3.20
N ILE A 237 3.62 -6.13 -3.94
CA ILE A 237 2.92 -6.97 -4.92
C ILE A 237 3.23 -6.52 -6.35
N GLN A 238 3.36 -7.47 -7.28
CA GLN A 238 3.70 -7.21 -8.68
C GLN A 238 2.71 -6.28 -9.39
N ASP A 239 1.42 -6.37 -9.06
CA ASP A 239 0.35 -5.54 -9.64
C ASP A 239 0.51 -4.09 -9.17
N ILE A 240 0.78 -3.88 -7.87
CA ILE A 240 1.05 -2.55 -7.30
C ILE A 240 2.35 -1.97 -7.88
N ALA A 241 3.40 -2.78 -8.00
CA ALA A 241 4.67 -2.33 -8.59
C ALA A 241 4.52 -1.92 -10.06
N GLU A 242 3.73 -2.67 -10.84
CA GLU A 242 3.48 -2.34 -12.24
C GLU A 242 2.70 -1.04 -12.37
N THR A 243 1.62 -0.88 -11.63
CA THR A 243 0.80 0.34 -11.68
C THR A 243 1.57 1.57 -11.19
N ASN A 244 2.35 1.45 -10.11
CA ASN A 244 3.22 2.53 -9.63
C ASN A 244 4.33 2.88 -10.61
N SER A 245 4.68 1.97 -11.52
CA SER A 245 5.72 2.21 -12.52
C SER A 245 5.40 3.38 -13.47
N ALA A 246 4.13 3.75 -13.61
CA ALA A 246 3.72 4.93 -14.36
C ALA A 246 4.12 6.24 -13.66
N PHE A 247 4.25 6.24 -12.32
CA PHE A 247 4.36 7.44 -11.49
C PHE A 247 5.71 7.58 -10.77
N ALA A 248 6.48 6.50 -10.59
CA ALA A 248 7.73 6.52 -9.84
C ALA A 248 8.85 5.76 -10.53
N ASN A 249 10.12 6.07 -10.14
CA ASN A 249 11.30 5.38 -10.61
C ASN A 249 11.62 4.14 -9.76
N TYR A 250 11.35 4.21 -8.45
CA TYR A 250 11.57 3.12 -7.50
C TYR A 250 10.34 2.90 -6.62
N MET A 251 10.22 1.69 -6.07
CA MET A 251 9.24 1.34 -5.05
C MET A 251 9.92 0.58 -3.91
N ILE A 252 9.49 0.83 -2.68
CA ILE A 252 9.93 0.09 -1.49
C ILE A 252 8.72 -0.31 -0.66
N ALA A 253 8.63 -1.58 -0.26
CA ALA A 253 7.54 -2.14 0.53
C ALA A 253 7.90 -3.52 1.10
N SER A 254 7.06 -4.05 1.97
CA SER A 254 7.17 -5.39 2.54
C SER A 254 6.28 -6.40 1.82
N GLN A 255 6.76 -7.66 1.74
CA GLN A 255 5.93 -8.81 1.34
C GLN A 255 5.12 -9.35 2.53
N GLU A 256 5.65 -9.24 3.76
CA GLU A 256 5.04 -9.71 5.00
C GLU A 256 4.42 -8.55 5.77
N SER A 257 3.70 -8.86 6.83
CA SER A 257 3.28 -7.88 7.83
C SER A 257 4.49 -7.19 8.43
N GLU A 258 4.45 -5.88 8.58
CA GLU A 258 5.50 -5.10 9.23
C GLU A 258 5.26 -5.02 10.73
N SER A 259 6.33 -4.87 11.50
CA SER A 259 6.20 -4.61 12.94
C SER A 259 5.56 -3.23 13.16
N GLY A 260 4.83 -3.07 14.26
CA GLY A 260 4.19 -1.80 14.59
C GLY A 260 5.14 -0.63 14.83
N TYR A 261 6.45 -0.88 14.89
CA TYR A 261 7.46 0.19 14.98
C TYR A 261 7.78 0.86 13.64
N GLY A 262 7.29 0.28 12.52
CA GLY A 262 7.55 0.85 11.19
C GLY A 262 9.03 0.87 10.81
N TRP A 263 9.35 1.78 9.89
CA TRP A 263 10.73 1.98 9.44
C TRP A 263 11.55 2.78 10.45
N ASP A 264 12.89 2.60 10.44
CA ASP A 264 13.85 3.34 11.25
C ASP A 264 14.11 4.73 10.60
N TYR A 265 13.25 5.71 10.94
CA TYR A 265 13.26 7.03 10.29
C TYR A 265 14.51 7.86 10.58
N ASP A 266 15.16 7.68 11.71
CA ASP A 266 16.36 8.46 12.02
C ASP A 266 17.56 8.05 11.15
N THR A 267 17.73 6.77 10.87
CA THR A 267 18.85 6.25 10.06
C THR A 267 18.78 6.69 8.60
N TRP A 268 17.66 6.51 7.92
CA TRP A 268 17.59 6.85 6.51
C TRP A 268 17.44 8.36 6.26
N VAL A 269 16.86 9.11 7.20
CA VAL A 269 16.81 10.58 7.14
C VAL A 269 18.21 11.17 7.31
N ASP A 270 19.06 10.60 8.17
CA ASP A 270 20.47 10.98 8.27
C ASP A 270 21.21 10.79 6.94
N ASP A 271 21.01 9.64 6.30
CA ASP A 271 21.58 9.35 4.99
C ASP A 271 21.05 10.30 3.90
N LEU A 272 19.75 10.66 3.94
CA LEU A 272 19.15 11.64 3.04
C LEU A 272 19.80 13.03 3.24
N TYR A 273 19.99 13.47 4.50
CA TYR A 273 20.63 14.76 4.83
C TYR A 273 22.12 14.75 4.48
N ALA A 274 22.77 13.60 4.52
CA ALA A 274 24.15 13.43 4.08
C ALA A 274 24.32 13.47 2.53
N GLY A 275 23.22 13.58 1.77
CA GLY A 275 23.23 13.63 0.31
C GLY A 275 23.58 12.30 -0.36
N LYS A 276 23.25 11.18 0.27
CA LYS A 276 23.40 9.85 -0.32
C LYS A 276 22.55 9.70 -1.58
N THR A 277 22.91 8.75 -2.45
CA THR A 277 22.08 8.43 -3.63
C THR A 277 20.73 7.81 -3.21
N THR A 278 19.74 7.87 -4.09
CA THR A 278 18.43 7.28 -3.85
C THR A 278 18.54 5.80 -3.46
N GLU A 279 19.37 5.04 -4.19
CA GLU A 279 19.56 3.61 -3.92
C GLU A 279 20.21 3.35 -2.55
N GLN A 280 21.10 4.25 -2.11
CA GLN A 280 21.70 4.15 -0.77
C GLN A 280 20.67 4.44 0.32
N VAL A 281 19.82 5.46 0.13
CA VAL A 281 18.73 5.77 1.07
C VAL A 281 17.73 4.61 1.14
N LEU A 282 17.28 4.08 0.01
CA LEU A 282 16.37 2.92 -0.02
C LEU A 282 16.98 1.68 0.63
N THR A 283 18.29 1.46 0.45
CA THR A 283 19.02 0.35 1.10
C THR A 283 19.10 0.58 2.60
N ALA A 284 19.32 1.82 3.06
CA ALA A 284 19.34 2.16 4.48
C ALA A 284 17.97 1.93 5.15
N ILE A 285 16.87 2.25 4.47
CA ILE A 285 15.52 1.93 4.96
C ILE A 285 15.37 0.41 5.19
N VAL A 286 15.76 -0.40 4.19
CA VAL A 286 15.67 -1.88 4.29
C VAL A 286 16.54 -2.40 5.44
N ASP A 287 17.79 -1.96 5.52
CA ASP A 287 18.73 -2.45 6.52
C ASP A 287 18.33 -2.00 7.94
N GLY A 288 17.91 -0.75 8.11
CA GLY A 288 17.44 -0.19 9.38
C GLY A 288 16.23 -0.96 9.90
N PHE A 289 15.18 -1.08 9.08
CA PHE A 289 13.97 -1.82 9.43
C PHE A 289 14.27 -3.27 9.88
N ILE A 290 15.06 -4.01 9.11
CA ILE A 290 15.39 -5.40 9.46
C ILE A 290 16.28 -5.46 10.70
N GLN A 291 17.22 -4.52 10.88
CA GLN A 291 18.12 -4.48 12.03
C GLN A 291 17.35 -4.19 13.33
N ASP A 292 16.42 -3.25 13.32
CA ASP A 292 15.59 -2.90 14.49
C ASP A 292 14.67 -4.04 14.90
N ASN A 293 14.27 -4.87 13.95
CA ASN A 293 13.49 -6.08 14.19
C ASN A 293 14.33 -7.31 14.52
N GLY A 294 15.59 -7.13 14.94
CA GLY A 294 16.46 -8.20 15.44
C GLY A 294 17.43 -8.78 14.40
N GLY A 295 17.46 -8.20 13.20
CA GLY A 295 18.42 -8.52 12.15
C GLY A 295 18.07 -9.72 11.29
N ALA A 296 18.69 -9.80 10.11
CA ALA A 296 18.38 -10.80 9.08
C ALA A 296 18.58 -12.26 9.50
N ASN A 297 19.44 -12.52 10.48
CA ASN A 297 19.73 -13.87 10.96
C ASN A 297 18.76 -14.42 12.00
N LEU A 298 17.79 -13.60 12.45
CA LEU A 298 16.78 -14.04 13.41
C LEU A 298 15.86 -15.09 12.75
N GLU A 299 15.68 -16.22 13.42
CA GLU A 299 14.79 -17.31 12.97
C GLU A 299 13.41 -17.24 13.61
N SER A 300 13.41 -16.90 14.92
CA SER A 300 12.21 -16.86 15.73
C SER A 300 12.43 -16.00 16.98
N TYR A 301 11.33 -15.59 17.61
CA TYR A 301 11.32 -14.89 18.89
C TYR A 301 10.23 -15.45 19.80
N GLU A 302 10.40 -15.23 21.11
CA GLU A 302 9.43 -15.65 22.13
C GLU A 302 8.57 -14.45 22.54
N TYR A 303 7.26 -14.63 22.52
CA TYR A 303 6.32 -13.64 23.03
C TYR A 303 5.18 -14.34 23.79
N GLN A 304 4.90 -13.91 25.02
CA GLN A 304 3.89 -14.48 25.92
C GLN A 304 3.98 -15.99 26.11
N GLY A 305 5.17 -16.59 25.94
CA GLY A 305 5.41 -18.03 26.10
C GLY A 305 5.18 -18.86 24.83
N GLU A 306 4.86 -18.23 23.73
CA GLU A 306 4.76 -18.85 22.39
C GLU A 306 5.95 -18.44 21.53
N THR A 307 6.35 -19.33 20.61
CA THR A 307 7.43 -19.07 19.65
C THR A 307 6.86 -18.64 18.31
N TYR A 308 7.26 -17.48 17.82
CA TYR A 308 6.86 -16.94 16.52
C TYR A 308 8.04 -16.91 15.57
N ALA A 309 7.77 -17.08 14.26
CA ALA A 309 8.79 -16.88 13.24
C ALA A 309 9.22 -15.40 13.22
N ALA A 310 10.52 -15.17 13.05
CA ALA A 310 11.03 -13.83 12.72
C ALA A 310 11.02 -13.72 11.19
N ASP A 311 9.99 -13.09 10.65
CA ASP A 311 9.62 -13.15 9.24
C ASP A 311 9.53 -11.79 8.54
N GLN A 312 10.05 -10.73 9.18
CA GLN A 312 10.08 -9.40 8.57
C GLN A 312 10.80 -9.42 7.22
N THR A 313 10.23 -8.71 6.26
CA THR A 313 10.78 -8.56 4.89
C THR A 313 10.71 -7.11 4.48
N LEU A 314 11.70 -6.63 3.75
CA LEU A 314 11.61 -5.36 3.05
C LEU A 314 12.47 -5.41 1.80
N SER A 315 11.97 -4.81 0.71
CA SER A 315 12.71 -4.80 -0.55
C SER A 315 12.43 -3.55 -1.37
N TRP A 316 13.39 -3.15 -2.22
CA TRP A 316 13.13 -2.09 -3.17
C TRP A 316 13.35 -2.52 -4.62
N LEU A 317 12.55 -1.93 -5.50
CA LEU A 317 12.42 -2.26 -6.91
C LEU A 317 12.86 -1.09 -7.80
N ASP A 318 13.51 -1.42 -8.92
CA ASP A 318 13.71 -0.50 -10.05
C ASP A 318 12.51 -0.60 -11.00
N LEU A 319 11.56 0.31 -10.86
CA LEU A 319 10.31 0.29 -11.62
C LEU A 319 10.51 0.51 -13.13
N SER A 320 11.69 0.92 -13.59
CA SER A 320 12.00 0.93 -15.02
C SER A 320 12.00 -0.47 -15.64
N LYS A 321 12.01 -1.52 -14.81
CA LYS A 321 11.98 -2.93 -15.21
C LYS A 321 10.58 -3.56 -15.06
N ALA A 322 9.62 -2.85 -14.50
CA ALA A 322 8.28 -3.39 -14.21
C ALA A 322 7.58 -3.88 -15.49
N ASN A 323 7.59 -3.11 -16.56
CA ASN A 323 6.99 -3.53 -17.84
C ASN A 323 7.69 -4.78 -18.43
N GLN A 324 9.01 -4.90 -18.31
CA GLN A 324 9.72 -6.11 -18.76
C GLN A 324 9.30 -7.34 -17.96
N TYR A 325 9.11 -7.17 -16.64
CA TYR A 325 8.64 -8.23 -15.76
C TYR A 325 7.19 -8.62 -16.10
N MET A 326 6.30 -7.64 -16.22
CA MET A 326 4.89 -7.86 -16.58
C MET A 326 4.77 -8.62 -17.91
N VAL A 327 5.49 -8.23 -18.96
CA VAL A 327 5.48 -8.92 -20.25
C VAL A 327 5.96 -10.36 -20.13
N ALA A 328 7.03 -10.63 -19.35
CA ALA A 328 7.53 -11.98 -19.12
C ALA A 328 6.51 -12.84 -18.37
N TRP A 329 5.89 -12.29 -17.31
CA TRP A 329 4.85 -12.93 -16.53
C TRP A 329 3.61 -13.27 -17.36
N GLU A 330 3.09 -12.31 -18.12
CA GLU A 330 1.92 -12.47 -18.97
C GLU A 330 2.13 -13.52 -20.08
N ASN A 331 3.32 -13.57 -20.68
CA ASN A 331 3.68 -14.64 -21.61
C ASN A 331 3.68 -16.02 -20.96
N MET A 332 4.17 -16.13 -19.72
CA MET A 332 4.10 -17.36 -18.93
C MET A 332 2.66 -17.73 -18.58
N ALA A 333 1.88 -16.78 -18.08
CA ALA A 333 0.48 -16.96 -17.72
C ALA A 333 -0.37 -17.40 -18.92
N ASN A 334 -0.12 -16.83 -20.10
CA ASN A 334 -0.80 -17.24 -21.32
C ASN A 334 -0.56 -18.73 -21.68
N GLN A 335 0.63 -19.28 -21.42
CA GLN A 335 0.89 -20.72 -21.60
C GLN A 335 0.14 -21.56 -20.55
N LEU A 336 0.02 -21.06 -19.33
CA LEU A 336 -0.67 -21.75 -18.24
C LEU A 336 -2.17 -21.89 -18.47
N LYS A 337 -2.82 -20.92 -19.11
CA LYS A 337 -4.27 -20.98 -19.41
C LYS A 337 -4.70 -22.25 -20.14
N SER A 338 -3.85 -22.81 -20.99
CA SER A 338 -4.12 -24.05 -21.70
C SER A 338 -3.85 -25.33 -20.90
N LYS A 339 -3.15 -25.21 -19.78
CA LYS A 339 -2.75 -26.35 -18.91
C LYS A 339 -3.65 -26.52 -17.70
N ILE A 340 -4.32 -25.45 -17.27
CA ILE A 340 -5.23 -25.47 -16.13
C ILE A 340 -6.63 -25.72 -16.66
N THR A 341 -7.34 -26.63 -16.04
CA THR A 341 -8.72 -27.05 -16.37
C THR A 341 -9.50 -27.27 -15.10
N SER A 342 -10.83 -27.29 -15.18
CA SER A 342 -11.67 -27.61 -14.02
C SER A 342 -11.33 -28.98 -13.39
N SER A 343 -10.84 -29.95 -14.17
CA SER A 343 -10.51 -31.27 -13.68
C SER A 343 -9.19 -31.33 -12.88
N ASN A 344 -8.25 -30.39 -13.11
CA ASN A 344 -6.97 -30.33 -12.39
C ASN A 344 -6.82 -29.07 -11.52
N LYS A 345 -7.89 -28.28 -11.36
CA LYS A 345 -7.90 -27.05 -10.53
C LYS A 345 -7.39 -27.29 -9.10
N SER A 346 -7.81 -28.38 -8.43
CA SER A 346 -7.34 -28.69 -7.09
C SER A 346 -5.82 -28.89 -7.05
N SER A 347 -5.24 -29.60 -8.02
CA SER A 347 -3.79 -29.78 -8.12
C SER A 347 -3.07 -28.49 -8.43
N TRP A 348 -3.69 -27.59 -9.21
CA TRP A 348 -3.18 -26.26 -9.47
C TRP A 348 -3.14 -25.41 -8.19
N ASN A 349 -4.25 -25.35 -7.44
CA ASN A 349 -4.31 -24.60 -6.18
C ASN A 349 -3.30 -25.15 -5.16
N THR A 350 -3.15 -26.49 -5.06
CA THR A 350 -2.09 -27.09 -4.22
C THR A 350 -0.69 -26.67 -4.64
N LEU A 351 -0.43 -26.47 -5.94
CA LEU A 351 0.85 -25.97 -6.41
C LEU A 351 1.07 -24.51 -5.97
N VAL A 352 0.07 -23.64 -6.16
CA VAL A 352 0.16 -22.22 -5.71
C VAL A 352 0.35 -22.17 -4.21
N ASP A 353 -0.47 -22.88 -3.45
CA ASP A 353 -0.43 -22.95 -1.98
C ASP A 353 0.90 -23.48 -1.43
N SER A 354 1.63 -24.25 -2.21
CA SER A 354 2.97 -24.71 -1.83
C SER A 354 4.03 -23.60 -1.84
N ALA A 355 3.78 -22.46 -2.51
CA ALA A 355 4.70 -21.34 -2.51
C ALA A 355 4.72 -20.66 -1.13
N LYS A 356 5.82 -19.93 -0.81
CA LYS A 356 5.87 -19.10 0.40
C LYS A 356 4.69 -18.10 0.34
N HIS A 357 3.85 -18.14 1.35
CA HIS A 357 2.75 -17.20 1.57
C HIS A 357 3.08 -16.25 2.72
N PHE A 358 2.36 -15.14 2.77
CA PHE A 358 2.54 -14.06 3.74
C PHE A 358 1.23 -13.79 4.48
N ALA A 359 1.26 -13.01 5.56
CA ALA A 359 0.17 -12.73 6.49
C ALA A 359 -0.12 -13.88 7.49
N GLY A 360 0.86 -14.70 7.82
CA GLY A 360 0.74 -15.74 8.83
C GLY A 360 -0.47 -16.69 8.61
N ASP A 361 -1.32 -16.84 9.62
CA ASP A 361 -2.52 -17.71 9.57
C ASP A 361 -3.65 -17.09 8.72
N ASP A 362 -3.58 -15.79 8.40
CA ASP A 362 -4.58 -15.07 7.60
C ASP A 362 -4.27 -15.09 6.10
N TYR A 363 -3.23 -15.81 5.68
CA TYR A 363 -2.76 -15.83 4.28
C TYR A 363 -3.86 -16.15 3.25
N ALA A 364 -4.80 -17.00 3.62
CA ALA A 364 -5.92 -17.40 2.76
C ALA A 364 -6.88 -16.23 2.48
N GLN A 365 -6.98 -15.27 3.41
CA GLN A 365 -7.82 -14.08 3.28
C GLN A 365 -7.14 -12.96 2.49
N VAL A 366 -5.81 -12.96 2.45
CA VAL A 366 -5.00 -11.95 1.75
C VAL A 366 -4.56 -12.40 0.37
N GLY A 367 -4.30 -13.70 0.18
CA GLY A 367 -3.98 -14.31 -1.10
C GLY A 367 -2.62 -13.89 -1.69
N ILE A 368 -1.61 -13.65 -0.85
CA ILE A 368 -0.29 -13.14 -1.26
C ILE A 368 0.76 -14.22 -1.14
N PHE A 369 1.48 -14.46 -2.25
CA PHE A 369 2.50 -15.50 -2.36
C PHE A 369 3.79 -14.94 -2.98
N ASP A 370 4.95 -15.50 -2.62
CA ASP A 370 6.20 -15.12 -3.27
C ASP A 370 6.22 -15.53 -4.75
N ALA A 371 6.39 -14.55 -5.62
CA ALA A 371 6.34 -14.74 -7.06
C ALA A 371 7.49 -15.63 -7.59
N LYS A 372 8.70 -15.47 -7.06
CA LYS A 372 9.86 -16.25 -7.49
C LYS A 372 9.84 -17.67 -6.96
N ASP A 373 9.42 -17.88 -5.71
CA ASP A 373 9.26 -19.23 -5.14
C ASP A 373 8.19 -20.01 -5.92
N PHE A 374 7.06 -19.35 -6.23
CA PHE A 374 6.03 -19.93 -7.09
C PHE A 374 6.59 -20.36 -8.47
N VAL A 375 7.31 -19.47 -9.16
CA VAL A 375 7.87 -19.78 -10.49
C VAL A 375 8.90 -20.91 -10.42
N ASN A 376 9.71 -21.00 -9.36
CA ASN A 376 10.64 -22.11 -9.16
C ASN A 376 9.91 -23.45 -9.00
N LYS A 377 8.84 -23.48 -8.22
CA LYS A 377 7.98 -24.68 -8.02
C LYS A 377 7.24 -25.04 -9.30
N LEU A 378 6.75 -24.05 -10.02
CA LEU A 378 6.12 -24.23 -11.32
C LEU A 378 7.07 -24.83 -12.35
N ALA A 379 8.34 -24.38 -12.39
CA ALA A 379 9.37 -24.90 -13.28
C ALA A 379 9.69 -26.38 -12.99
N ALA A 380 9.58 -26.81 -11.74
CA ALA A 380 9.80 -28.20 -11.33
C ALA A 380 8.55 -29.09 -11.50
N ASN A 381 7.37 -28.52 -11.75
CA ASN A 381 6.12 -29.26 -11.83
C ASN A 381 5.92 -29.91 -13.19
N SER A 382 5.70 -31.22 -13.22
CA SER A 382 5.56 -31.99 -14.48
C SER A 382 4.26 -31.71 -15.24
N THR A 383 3.20 -31.27 -14.55
CA THR A 383 1.86 -31.04 -15.13
C THR A 383 1.72 -29.61 -15.66
N PHE A 384 2.12 -28.63 -14.86
CA PHE A 384 1.84 -27.22 -15.13
C PHE A 384 3.02 -26.45 -15.71
N ASN A 385 4.23 -26.99 -15.73
CA ASN A 385 5.41 -26.30 -16.28
C ASN A 385 5.12 -25.74 -17.67
N PRO A 386 5.17 -24.39 -17.88
CA PRO A 386 4.90 -23.77 -19.19
C PRO A 386 6.06 -23.93 -20.17
N GLY A 387 7.21 -24.41 -19.70
CA GLY A 387 8.47 -24.53 -20.42
C GLY A 387 9.54 -23.57 -19.88
N SER A 388 10.80 -24.03 -19.87
CA SER A 388 11.92 -23.29 -19.29
C SER A 388 12.18 -21.91 -19.91
N THR A 389 11.81 -21.72 -21.18
CA THR A 389 11.90 -20.41 -21.84
C THR A 389 11.08 -19.36 -21.09
N TYR A 390 9.85 -19.69 -20.66
CA TYR A 390 8.94 -18.76 -19.99
C TYR A 390 9.32 -18.56 -18.52
N THR A 391 9.57 -19.64 -17.79
CA THR A 391 9.97 -19.53 -16.37
C THR A 391 11.31 -18.80 -16.21
N ASN A 392 12.31 -19.08 -17.05
CA ASN A 392 13.60 -18.38 -17.01
C ASN A 392 13.46 -16.88 -17.39
N ALA A 393 12.55 -16.54 -18.32
CA ALA A 393 12.29 -15.14 -18.65
C ALA A 393 11.75 -14.37 -17.45
N VAL A 394 10.78 -14.95 -16.71
CA VAL A 394 10.25 -14.34 -15.48
C VAL A 394 11.34 -14.22 -14.41
N LEU A 395 12.10 -15.29 -14.13
CA LEU A 395 13.16 -15.26 -13.12
C LEU A 395 14.26 -14.22 -13.45
N SER A 396 14.61 -14.08 -14.72
CA SER A 396 15.56 -13.05 -15.18
C SER A 396 15.00 -11.64 -15.00
N ALA A 397 13.73 -11.43 -15.39
CA ALA A 397 13.07 -10.13 -15.23
C ALA A 397 12.86 -9.77 -13.75
N HIS A 398 12.50 -10.73 -12.90
CA HIS A 398 12.43 -10.57 -11.45
C HIS A 398 13.77 -10.07 -10.88
N SER A 399 14.89 -10.72 -11.26
CA SER A 399 16.22 -10.31 -10.79
C SER A 399 16.67 -8.95 -11.32
N ALA A 400 16.07 -8.46 -12.41
CA ALA A 400 16.31 -7.10 -12.89
C ALA A 400 15.47 -6.06 -12.13
N LEU A 401 14.25 -6.42 -11.74
CA LEU A 401 13.27 -5.56 -11.05
C LEU A 401 13.62 -5.41 -9.56
N VAL A 402 13.79 -6.52 -8.82
CA VAL A 402 14.17 -6.53 -7.41
C VAL A 402 15.65 -6.25 -7.28
N LYS A 403 15.99 -5.09 -6.75
CA LYS A 403 17.39 -4.64 -6.65
C LYS A 403 18.02 -4.94 -5.31
N TYR A 404 17.23 -4.85 -4.26
CA TYR A 404 17.66 -5.18 -2.92
C TYR A 404 16.49 -5.79 -2.14
N ASN A 405 16.76 -6.87 -1.44
CA ASN A 405 15.78 -7.57 -0.61
C ASN A 405 16.50 -8.14 0.61
N VAL A 406 16.00 -7.83 1.78
CA VAL A 406 16.38 -8.51 3.02
C VAL A 406 15.13 -9.11 3.64
N ALA A 407 15.22 -10.37 4.00
CA ALA A 407 14.21 -11.12 4.71
C ALA A 407 14.85 -11.74 5.94
N GLN A 408 14.17 -11.72 7.08
CA GLN A 408 14.61 -12.47 8.24
C GLN A 408 14.59 -13.98 7.95
N LYS A 409 15.40 -14.72 8.66
CA LYS A 409 15.58 -16.15 8.38
C LYS A 409 14.27 -16.96 8.56
N GLY A 410 13.40 -16.54 9.46
CA GLY A 410 12.07 -17.13 9.66
C GLY A 410 11.12 -16.92 8.47
N ALA A 411 11.35 -15.91 7.63
CA ALA A 411 10.56 -15.68 6.43
C ALA A 411 10.78 -16.73 5.31
N GLY A 412 11.89 -17.47 5.37
CA GLY A 412 12.19 -18.55 4.42
C GLY A 412 12.40 -18.04 2.99
N ASN A 413 11.61 -18.53 2.03
CA ASN A 413 11.74 -18.23 0.60
C ASN A 413 11.05 -16.92 0.21
N ALA A 414 11.32 -15.81 0.91
CA ALA A 414 10.87 -14.47 0.56
C ALA A 414 11.92 -13.80 -0.34
N PHE A 415 11.56 -13.52 -1.59
CA PHE A 415 12.46 -13.02 -2.62
C PHE A 415 12.17 -11.59 -3.09
N GLY A 416 11.37 -10.84 -2.33
CA GLY A 416 11.21 -9.41 -2.49
C GLY A 416 10.16 -8.96 -3.51
N LEU A 417 9.29 -9.87 -3.98
CA LEU A 417 8.12 -9.52 -4.79
C LEU A 417 7.06 -10.61 -4.67
N SER A 418 5.84 -10.22 -4.42
CA SER A 418 4.69 -11.11 -4.28
C SER A 418 3.80 -11.10 -5.52
N LEU A 419 3.04 -12.18 -5.68
CA LEU A 419 1.89 -12.27 -6.58
C LEU A 419 0.60 -12.34 -5.75
N PHE A 420 -0.51 -11.92 -6.33
CA PHE A 420 -1.83 -12.14 -5.78
C PHE A 420 -2.48 -13.38 -6.42
N TYR A 421 -3.02 -14.27 -5.56
CA TYR A 421 -3.85 -15.39 -5.98
C TYR A 421 -4.79 -15.81 -4.86
N ASP A 422 -6.07 -15.57 -5.03
CA ASP A 422 -7.09 -15.92 -4.05
C ASP A 422 -7.45 -17.40 -4.13
N ILE A 423 -6.89 -18.23 -3.23
CA ILE A 423 -7.12 -19.69 -3.20
C ILE A 423 -8.53 -20.02 -2.70
N GLU A 424 -8.99 -19.32 -1.67
CA GLU A 424 -10.23 -19.68 -0.93
C GLU A 424 -11.43 -18.83 -1.31
N GLY A 425 -11.23 -17.77 -2.09
CA GLY A 425 -12.29 -16.84 -2.44
C GLY A 425 -12.66 -15.89 -1.29
N GLN A 426 -11.75 -15.63 -0.39
CA GLN A 426 -11.97 -14.79 0.81
C GLN A 426 -11.32 -13.41 0.73
N ALA A 427 -10.44 -13.20 -0.25
CA ALA A 427 -9.63 -11.98 -0.36
C ALA A 427 -10.40 -10.73 -0.85
N GLY A 428 -11.72 -10.66 -0.66
CA GLY A 428 -12.54 -9.47 -0.92
C GLY A 428 -12.51 -9.01 -2.38
N ARG A 429 -12.46 -9.91 -3.32
CA ARG A 429 -12.12 -9.73 -4.73
C ARG A 429 -12.97 -8.71 -5.50
N ASP A 430 -14.27 -8.62 -5.21
CA ASP A 430 -15.19 -7.76 -5.97
C ASP A 430 -14.91 -6.26 -5.76
N ASP A 431 -14.23 -5.92 -4.65
CA ASP A 431 -13.88 -4.53 -4.32
C ASP A 431 -12.39 -4.22 -4.47
N CYS A 432 -11.50 -5.25 -4.51
CA CYS A 432 -10.06 -5.08 -4.32
C CYS A 432 -9.19 -5.60 -5.48
N TYR A 433 -9.73 -6.33 -6.43
CA TYR A 433 -9.00 -6.85 -7.59
C TYR A 433 -9.87 -6.79 -8.86
N THR A 434 -10.09 -5.59 -9.34
CA THR A 434 -10.87 -5.27 -10.55
C THR A 434 -9.96 -5.21 -11.78
N ASP A 435 -10.54 -4.94 -12.96
CA ASP A 435 -9.77 -4.71 -14.19
C ASP A 435 -8.93 -3.43 -14.13
N ASP A 436 -9.28 -2.49 -13.23
CA ASP A 436 -8.55 -1.23 -13.03
C ASP A 436 -7.33 -1.38 -12.10
N ASP A 437 -7.23 -2.50 -11.34
CA ASP A 437 -6.17 -2.72 -10.35
C ASP A 437 -4.98 -3.51 -10.91
N THR A 438 -5.07 -4.05 -12.13
CA THR A 438 -4.01 -4.86 -12.72
C THR A 438 -3.93 -4.78 -14.24
N ASN A 439 -2.72 -4.77 -14.76
CA ASN A 439 -2.41 -4.96 -16.18
C ASN A 439 -2.00 -6.42 -16.51
N PHE A 440 -1.98 -7.31 -15.52
CA PHE A 440 -1.66 -8.74 -15.68
C PHE A 440 -2.89 -9.54 -16.16
N THR A 441 -3.39 -9.26 -17.35
CA THR A 441 -4.68 -9.75 -17.86
C THR A 441 -4.77 -11.27 -18.01
N ASN A 442 -3.68 -11.96 -18.40
CA ASN A 442 -3.65 -13.42 -18.47
C ASN A 442 -3.59 -14.05 -17.09
N TRP A 443 -2.83 -13.41 -16.15
CA TRP A 443 -2.79 -13.86 -14.77
C TRP A 443 -4.14 -13.67 -14.08
N LYS A 444 -4.75 -12.50 -14.23
CA LYS A 444 -6.10 -12.24 -13.73
C LYS A 444 -7.10 -13.27 -14.24
N TYR A 445 -7.07 -13.61 -15.54
CA TYR A 445 -7.89 -14.70 -16.05
C TYR A 445 -7.71 -16.01 -15.28
N ILE A 446 -6.48 -16.37 -14.90
CA ILE A 446 -6.19 -17.59 -14.10
C ILE A 446 -6.78 -17.45 -12.69
N VAL A 447 -6.59 -16.32 -12.03
CA VAL A 447 -7.18 -16.02 -10.72
C VAL A 447 -8.70 -16.14 -10.79
N ASP A 448 -9.33 -15.51 -11.78
CA ASP A 448 -10.78 -15.45 -11.99
C ASP A 448 -11.42 -16.83 -12.20
N ASN A 449 -10.77 -17.68 -12.97
CA ASN A 449 -11.36 -18.95 -13.37
C ASN A 449 -10.95 -20.13 -12.49
N TYR A 450 -9.79 -20.01 -11.83
CA TYR A 450 -9.18 -21.13 -11.09
C TYR A 450 -8.85 -20.83 -9.64
N GLY A 451 -8.95 -19.59 -9.17
CA GLY A 451 -8.95 -19.23 -7.76
C GLY A 451 -10.17 -19.78 -7.01
N GLY A 452 -10.29 -19.47 -5.72
CA GLY A 452 -11.36 -19.95 -4.83
C GLY A 452 -12.77 -19.59 -5.29
N PHE A 453 -12.93 -18.50 -6.04
CA PHE A 453 -14.20 -17.93 -6.50
C PHE A 453 -14.90 -18.68 -7.65
N SER A 454 -14.81 -19.97 -7.78
CA SER A 454 -15.52 -20.71 -8.82
C SER A 454 -17.01 -20.98 -8.51
N GLY A 455 -17.68 -20.10 -7.79
CA GLY A 455 -19.12 -20.16 -7.52
C GLY A 455 -19.77 -18.83 -7.86
N GLY A 456 -20.33 -18.69 -9.07
CA GLY A 456 -20.99 -17.48 -9.50
C GLY A 456 -22.08 -17.02 -8.54
N TRP A 457 -21.98 -15.75 -8.17
CA TRP A 457 -23.13 -14.95 -7.77
C TRP A 457 -23.50 -14.12 -8.98
N TRP A 458 -24.54 -14.58 -9.69
CA TRP A 458 -25.28 -13.82 -10.71
C TRP A 458 -26.47 -13.13 -10.06
#